data_0021baee20d06d35bbbc265653357fc0
#
_entry.id   0021baee20d06d35bbbc265653357fc0
#
_cell.length_a   1.000
_cell.length_b   1.000
_cell.length_c   1.000
_cell.angle_alpha   90.00
_cell.angle_beta   90.00
_cell.angle_gamma   90.00
#
_symmetry.space_group_name_H-M   'P 1'
#
loop_
_entity.id
_entity.type
_entity.pdbx_description
1 polymer ?
#
loop_
_entity_poly.entity_id
_entity_poly.type
_entity_poly.pdbx_seq_one_letter_code
_entity_poly.pdbx_strand_id
1 'polypeptide(L)'
;MPHRPPMRWIDALTDCTETTARATVHFSAGHFAVENGAVCETALVECVAQTVAAALGHRAPARGDSSQSNHGVLAAVTGFQIQARPPCDKTLEIEVRELKRFGPMLLVAGTVSCERQVIATGELSLYA
;
A
#
# COMPACT_ATOMS: atom_id res chain seq x y z
N MET A 1 -15.53 -1.80 -1.65
CA MET A 1 -15.64 -2.31 -0.29
C MET A 1 -14.44 -1.89 0.53
N PRO A 2 -14.63 -1.29 1.67
CA PRO A 2 -13.49 -0.90 2.47
C PRO A 2 -12.75 -2.12 3.01
N HIS A 3 -11.46 -1.96 3.20
CA HIS A 3 -10.65 -3.00 3.80
C HIS A 3 -11.00 -3.14 5.27
N ARG A 4 -11.15 -4.35 5.72
CA ARG A 4 -11.47 -4.68 7.09
C ARG A 4 -10.56 -5.79 7.58
N PRO A 5 -10.35 -5.89 8.89
CA PRO A 5 -9.70 -7.10 9.39
C PRO A 5 -10.55 -8.32 9.04
N PRO A 6 -9.93 -9.40 8.56
CA PRO A 6 -8.49 -9.61 8.36
C PRO A 6 -7.94 -9.08 7.04
N MET A 7 -8.74 -8.35 6.25
CA MET A 7 -8.31 -7.88 4.94
C MET A 7 -7.52 -6.57 4.99
N ARG A 8 -7.51 -5.91 6.13
CA ARG A 8 -6.72 -4.71 6.33
C ARG A 8 -5.38 -5.12 6.93
N TRP A 9 -4.32 -4.94 6.16
CA TRP A 9 -3.01 -5.44 6.55
C TRP A 9 -2.08 -4.38 7.11
N ILE A 10 -2.17 -3.13 6.66
CA ILE A 10 -1.27 -2.11 7.19
C ILE A 10 -1.61 -1.81 8.64
N ASP A 11 -0.57 -1.74 9.46
CA ASP A 11 -0.74 -1.52 10.89
C ASP A 11 -0.94 -0.04 11.21
N ALA A 12 -0.18 0.81 10.53
CA ALA A 12 -0.24 2.24 10.81
C ALA A 12 0.21 3.02 9.59
N LEU A 13 -0.46 4.15 9.37
CA LEU A 13 -0.03 5.16 8.42
C LEU A 13 0.89 6.09 9.22
N THR A 14 2.19 6.05 8.95
CA THR A 14 3.16 6.73 9.81
C THR A 14 3.50 8.14 9.33
N ASP A 15 3.21 8.43 8.06
CA ASP A 15 3.46 9.76 7.51
C ASP A 15 2.55 9.93 6.30
N CYS A 16 2.06 11.15 6.12
CA CYS A 16 1.17 11.44 4.99
C CYS A 16 1.28 12.91 4.64
N THR A 17 1.78 13.19 3.43
CA THR A 17 1.80 14.53 2.87
C THR A 17 0.80 14.60 1.73
N GLU A 18 0.80 15.69 0.97
CA GLU A 18 -0.10 15.83 -0.18
C GLU A 18 0.23 14.82 -1.28
N THR A 19 1.49 14.41 -1.39
CA THR A 19 1.93 13.58 -2.50
C THR A 19 2.61 12.29 -2.06
N THR A 20 2.90 12.12 -0.78
CA THR A 20 3.57 10.93 -0.28
C THR A 20 2.86 10.37 0.94
N ALA A 21 3.06 9.08 1.19
CA ALA A 21 2.57 8.45 2.40
C ALA A 21 3.48 7.29 2.76
N ARG A 22 3.56 7.00 4.04
CA ARG A 22 4.31 5.85 4.55
C ARG A 22 3.45 5.08 5.52
N ALA A 23 3.64 3.78 5.50
CA ALA A 23 2.91 2.89 6.39
C ALA A 23 3.82 1.77 6.84
N THR A 24 3.42 1.10 7.90
CA THR A 24 4.10 -0.09 8.37
C THR A 24 3.13 -1.25 8.34
N VAL A 25 3.66 -2.45 8.14
CA VAL A 25 2.88 -3.67 8.19
C VAL A 25 3.75 -4.78 8.76
N HIS A 26 3.10 -5.67 9.49
CA HIS A 26 3.77 -6.83 10.09
C HIS A 26 2.90 -8.05 9.84
N PHE A 27 3.47 -9.08 9.23
CA PHE A 27 2.79 -10.33 8.99
C PHE A 27 3.35 -11.40 9.92
N SER A 28 2.54 -11.91 10.81
CA SER A 28 2.94 -12.99 11.68
C SER A 28 2.97 -14.32 10.92
N ALA A 29 3.64 -15.30 11.47
CA ALA A 29 3.84 -16.59 10.81
C ALA A 29 2.53 -17.29 10.44
N GLY A 30 1.48 -17.07 11.23
CA GLY A 30 0.19 -17.71 10.97
C GLY A 30 -0.70 -16.97 9.98
N HIS A 31 -0.26 -15.84 9.46
CA HIS A 31 -1.08 -15.06 8.52
C HIS A 31 -1.17 -15.78 7.17
N PHE A 32 -2.36 -15.73 6.56
CA PHE A 32 -2.56 -16.45 5.31
C PHE A 32 -1.72 -15.91 4.14
N ALA A 33 -1.21 -14.69 4.26
CA ALA A 33 -0.30 -14.14 3.25
C ALA A 33 1.13 -14.66 3.40
N VAL A 34 1.41 -15.46 4.42
CA VAL A 34 2.74 -16.01 4.65
C VAL A 34 2.77 -17.46 4.16
N GLU A 35 3.73 -17.77 3.30
CA GLU A 35 3.95 -19.10 2.77
C GLU A 35 5.40 -19.49 2.98
N ASN A 36 5.64 -20.62 3.62
CA ASN A 36 7.00 -21.12 3.87
C ASN A 36 7.86 -20.10 4.60
N GLY A 37 7.26 -19.38 5.56
CA GLY A 37 7.98 -18.42 6.37
C GLY A 37 8.24 -17.07 5.71
N ALA A 38 7.70 -16.83 4.52
CA ALA A 38 7.90 -15.57 3.81
C ALA A 38 6.57 -15.02 3.31
N VAL A 39 6.47 -13.71 3.23
CA VAL A 39 5.29 -13.01 2.75
C VAL A 39 5.16 -13.22 1.25
N CYS A 40 3.98 -13.54 0.76
CA CYS A 40 3.79 -13.82 -0.67
C CYS A 40 3.83 -12.52 -1.47
N GLU A 41 4.13 -12.66 -2.77
CA GLU A 41 4.37 -11.50 -3.63
C GLU A 41 3.13 -10.63 -3.80
N THR A 42 1.98 -11.25 -3.96
CA THR A 42 0.74 -10.49 -4.15
C THR A 42 0.39 -9.66 -2.92
N ALA A 43 0.79 -10.10 -1.74
CA ALA A 43 0.55 -9.34 -0.52
C ALA A 43 1.35 -8.05 -0.52
N LEU A 44 2.53 -8.04 -1.12
CA LEU A 44 3.34 -6.83 -1.19
C LEU A 44 2.67 -5.77 -2.06
N VAL A 45 2.10 -6.18 -3.19
CA VAL A 45 1.34 -5.27 -4.05
C VAL A 45 0.12 -4.73 -3.31
N GLU A 46 -0.58 -5.60 -2.60
CA GLU A 46 -1.77 -5.20 -1.85
C GLU A 46 -1.42 -4.21 -0.74
N CYS A 47 -0.27 -4.37 -0.09
CA CYS A 47 0.17 -3.42 0.93
C CYS A 47 0.36 -2.02 0.36
N VAL A 48 0.93 -1.92 -0.85
CA VAL A 48 1.08 -0.64 -1.51
C VAL A 48 -0.29 -0.04 -1.81
N ALA A 49 -1.21 -0.85 -2.34
CA ALA A 49 -2.55 -0.38 -2.66
C ALA A 49 -3.29 0.09 -1.40
N GLN A 50 -3.17 -0.65 -0.31
CA GLN A 50 -3.82 -0.27 0.94
C GLN A 50 -3.23 1.02 1.52
N THR A 51 -1.93 1.23 1.35
CA THR A 51 -1.29 2.46 1.81
C THR A 51 -1.84 3.66 1.05
N VAL A 52 -2.02 3.53 -0.27
CA VAL A 52 -2.61 4.60 -1.07
C VAL A 52 -4.04 4.86 -0.63
N ALA A 53 -4.83 3.80 -0.44
CA ALA A 53 -6.22 3.95 -0.02
C ALA A 53 -6.31 4.63 1.35
N ALA A 54 -5.44 4.26 2.28
CA ALA A 54 -5.41 4.88 3.60
C ALA A 54 -5.05 6.36 3.50
N ALA A 55 -4.09 6.70 2.65
CA ALA A 55 -3.69 8.09 2.47
C ALA A 55 -4.83 8.92 1.88
N LEU A 56 -5.55 8.38 0.90
CA LEU A 56 -6.69 9.07 0.30
C LEU A 56 -7.80 9.26 1.33
N GLY A 57 -8.07 8.25 2.14
CA GLY A 57 -9.05 8.34 3.20
C GLY A 57 -8.66 9.36 4.26
N HIS A 58 -7.38 9.45 4.57
CA HIS A 58 -6.88 10.42 5.55
C HIS A 58 -7.09 11.85 5.06
N ARG A 59 -6.97 12.07 3.75
CA ARG A 59 -7.12 13.42 3.17
C ARG A 59 -8.57 13.81 2.94
N ALA A 60 -9.46 12.84 2.75
CA ALA A 60 -10.84 13.11 2.39
C ALA A 60 -11.57 14.01 3.39
N PRO A 61 -11.46 13.79 4.72
CA PRO A 61 -12.16 14.66 5.67
C PRO A 61 -11.73 16.12 5.57
N ALA A 62 -10.48 16.37 5.25
CA ALA A 62 -9.97 17.74 5.12
C ALA A 62 -10.64 18.47 3.96
N ARG A 63 -11.13 17.73 2.97
CA ARG A 63 -11.84 18.31 1.83
C ARG A 63 -13.35 18.36 2.05
N GLY A 64 -13.81 17.93 3.20
CA GLY A 64 -15.22 17.89 3.49
C GLY A 64 -15.99 16.83 2.74
N ASP A 65 -15.26 15.94 2.11
CA ASP A 65 -15.87 14.87 1.34
C ASP A 65 -16.18 13.70 2.26
N SER A 66 -17.45 13.49 2.50
CA SER A 66 -17.88 12.38 3.34
C SER A 66 -18.29 11.18 2.49
N SER A 67 -18.05 11.22 1.20
CA SER A 67 -18.43 10.15 0.32
C SER A 67 -17.67 8.89 0.64
N GLN A 68 -18.36 7.81 0.63
CA GLN A 68 -17.77 6.51 0.83
C GLN A 68 -17.01 6.03 -0.39
N SER A 69 -17.05 6.76 -1.47
CA SER A 69 -16.41 6.36 -2.72
C SER A 69 -15.01 6.91 -2.88
N ASN A 70 -14.45 7.52 -1.84
CA ASN A 70 -13.11 8.07 -1.93
C ASN A 70 -12.01 7.03 -1.75
N HIS A 71 -12.36 5.77 -1.79
CA HIS A 71 -11.37 4.71 -1.85
C HIS A 71 -10.87 4.59 -3.26
N GLY A 72 -9.55 4.52 -3.42
CA GLY A 72 -8.98 4.27 -4.71
C GLY A 72 -9.34 2.89 -5.20
N VAL A 73 -9.62 2.78 -6.48
CA VAL A 73 -9.84 1.50 -7.12
C VAL A 73 -8.60 1.19 -7.95
N LEU A 74 -7.97 0.06 -7.67
CA LEU A 74 -6.77 -0.34 -8.38
C LEU A 74 -7.12 -0.63 -9.82
N ALA A 75 -6.57 0.12 -10.75
CA ALA A 75 -6.83 -0.05 -12.17
C ALA A 75 -5.76 -0.89 -12.84
N ALA A 76 -4.50 -0.72 -12.46
CA ALA A 76 -3.40 -1.46 -13.08
C ALA A 76 -2.19 -1.47 -12.18
N VAL A 77 -1.40 -2.52 -12.33
CA VAL A 77 -0.08 -2.64 -11.70
C VAL A 77 0.92 -2.70 -12.85
N THR A 78 1.91 -1.82 -12.83
CA THR A 78 2.88 -1.72 -13.92
C THR A 78 4.29 -1.80 -13.37
N GLY A 79 5.10 -2.69 -13.95
CA GLY A 79 6.51 -2.74 -13.62
C GLY A 79 6.82 -3.07 -12.18
N PHE A 80 5.94 -3.81 -11.50
CA PHE A 80 6.19 -4.18 -10.12
C PHE A 80 7.25 -5.28 -10.09
N GLN A 81 8.37 -4.98 -9.45
CA GLN A 81 9.50 -5.90 -9.38
C GLN A 81 9.76 -6.27 -7.94
N ILE A 82 9.81 -7.56 -7.67
CA ILE A 82 10.03 -8.07 -6.33
C ILE A 82 11.39 -8.76 -6.34
N GLN A 83 12.32 -8.19 -5.58
CA GLN A 83 13.68 -8.69 -5.52
C GLN A 83 13.82 -9.81 -4.51
N ALA A 84 12.99 -9.77 -3.47
CA ALA A 84 13.02 -10.80 -2.44
C ALA A 84 11.68 -10.81 -1.72
N ARG A 85 11.25 -11.98 -1.29
CA ARG A 85 10.10 -12.11 -0.42
C ARG A 85 10.58 -11.93 1.02
N PRO A 86 10.02 -10.97 1.77
CA PRO A 86 10.48 -10.75 3.13
C PRO A 86 10.04 -11.89 4.04
N PRO A 87 10.85 -12.22 5.05
CA PRO A 87 10.42 -13.21 6.03
C PRO A 87 9.26 -12.68 6.86
N CYS A 88 8.47 -13.60 7.42
CA CYS A 88 7.44 -13.21 8.36
C CYS A 88 8.07 -12.68 9.64
N ASP A 89 7.24 -12.02 10.46
CA ASP A 89 7.65 -11.48 11.78
C ASP A 89 8.70 -10.36 11.67
N LYS A 90 8.71 -9.67 10.54
CA LYS A 90 9.50 -8.46 10.36
C LYS A 90 8.57 -7.32 10.01
N THR A 91 8.91 -6.12 10.47
CA THR A 91 8.15 -4.94 10.10
C THR A 91 8.59 -4.49 8.71
N LEU A 92 7.61 -4.33 7.83
CA LEU A 92 7.85 -3.81 6.49
C LEU A 92 7.46 -2.35 6.47
N GLU A 93 8.22 -1.55 5.73
CA GLU A 93 7.91 -0.15 5.50
C GLU A 93 7.43 0.02 4.07
N ILE A 94 6.28 0.65 3.92
CA ILE A 94 5.69 0.92 2.62
C ILE A 94 5.77 2.41 2.39
N GLU A 95 6.28 2.80 1.24
CA GLU A 95 6.31 4.22 0.86
C GLU A 95 5.62 4.35 -0.48
N VAL A 96 4.71 5.32 -0.60
CA VAL A 96 4.04 5.61 -1.86
C VAL A 96 4.21 7.09 -2.17
N ARG A 97 4.32 7.38 -3.46
CA ARG A 97 4.50 8.74 -3.94
C ARG A 97 3.68 8.94 -5.19
N GLU A 98 2.89 10.00 -5.20
CA GLU A 98 2.11 10.37 -6.37
C GLU A 98 3.07 10.86 -7.45
N LEU A 99 3.01 10.24 -8.62
CA LEU A 99 3.82 10.64 -9.77
C LEU A 99 3.04 11.58 -10.67
N LYS A 100 1.75 11.29 -10.89
CA LYS A 100 0.99 12.04 -11.85
C LYS A 100 -0.50 11.83 -11.58
N ARG A 101 -1.28 12.85 -11.91
CA ARG A 101 -2.73 12.77 -11.78
C ARG A 101 -3.37 13.22 -13.09
N PHE A 102 -4.28 12.41 -13.61
CA PHE A 102 -5.04 12.70 -14.81
C PHE A 102 -6.53 12.62 -14.46
N GLY A 103 -7.16 13.74 -14.14
CA GLY A 103 -8.54 13.70 -13.71
C GLY A 103 -8.72 12.75 -12.52
N PRO A 104 -9.57 11.73 -12.64
CA PRO A 104 -9.74 10.77 -11.55
C PRO A 104 -8.65 9.71 -11.48
N MET A 105 -7.74 9.68 -12.44
CA MET A 105 -6.69 8.65 -12.48
C MET A 105 -5.46 9.14 -11.74
N LEU A 106 -4.94 8.30 -10.87
CA LEU A 106 -3.76 8.59 -10.06
C LEU A 106 -2.69 7.55 -10.35
N LEU A 107 -1.50 8.01 -10.72
CA LEU A 107 -0.34 7.15 -10.92
C LEU A 107 0.58 7.30 -9.72
N VAL A 108 0.93 6.20 -9.09
CA VAL A 108 1.68 6.17 -7.84
C VAL A 108 2.85 5.23 -7.95
N ALA A 109 4.01 5.66 -7.46
CA ALA A 109 5.14 4.76 -7.27
C ALA A 109 5.10 4.21 -5.85
N GLY A 110 5.35 2.92 -5.71
CA GLY A 110 5.38 2.26 -4.42
C GLY A 110 6.68 1.53 -4.18
N THR A 111 7.12 1.54 -2.94
CA THR A 111 8.35 0.87 -2.51
C THR A 111 8.07 0.13 -1.22
N VAL A 112 8.50 -1.12 -1.15
CA VAL A 112 8.44 -1.92 0.07
C VAL A 112 9.85 -2.19 0.53
N SER A 113 10.12 -1.90 1.80
CA SER A 113 11.44 -2.12 2.41
C SER A 113 11.31 -3.01 3.62
N CYS A 114 12.34 -3.82 3.85
CA CYS A 114 12.48 -4.65 5.04
C CYS A 114 13.86 -4.42 5.60
N GLU A 115 13.94 -4.02 6.86
CA GLU A 115 15.21 -3.75 7.53
C GLU A 115 16.08 -2.78 6.71
N ARG A 116 15.44 -1.72 6.22
CA ARG A 116 16.08 -0.65 5.42
C ARG A 116 16.55 -1.08 4.04
N GLN A 117 16.19 -2.27 3.62
CA GLN A 117 16.55 -2.74 2.30
C GLN A 117 15.29 -2.78 1.44
N VAL A 118 15.35 -2.14 0.28
CA VAL A 118 14.24 -2.18 -0.68
C VAL A 118 14.13 -3.59 -1.24
N ILE A 119 12.95 -4.17 -1.12
CA ILE A 119 12.70 -5.53 -1.60
C ILE A 119 11.70 -5.58 -2.75
N ALA A 120 10.93 -4.51 -2.95
CA ALA A 120 9.97 -4.45 -4.04
C ALA A 120 9.71 -3.01 -4.43
N THR A 121 9.53 -2.77 -5.72
CA THR A 121 9.16 -1.45 -6.25
C THR A 121 8.22 -1.65 -7.42
N GLY A 122 7.40 -0.64 -7.69
CA GLY A 122 6.53 -0.68 -8.84
C GLY A 122 5.62 0.52 -8.91
N GLU A 123 4.74 0.51 -9.91
CA GLU A 123 3.79 1.58 -10.11
C GLU A 123 2.38 1.02 -10.13
N LEU A 124 1.46 1.81 -9.63
CA LEU A 124 0.05 1.47 -9.60
C LEU A 124 -0.76 2.63 -10.15
N SER A 125 -1.76 2.29 -10.95
CA SER A 125 -2.75 3.26 -11.38
C SER A 125 -4.03 3.01 -10.63
N LEU A 126 -4.60 4.06 -10.09
CA LEU A 126 -5.84 3.96 -9.31
C LEU A 126 -6.81 5.03 -9.78
N TYR A 127 -8.10 4.74 -9.63
CA TYR A 127 -9.13 5.78 -9.72
C TYR A 127 -9.36 6.30 -8.30
N ALA A 128 -9.21 7.58 -8.15
CA ALA A 128 -9.35 8.19 -6.83
C ALA A 128 -10.63 9.03 -6.73
#